data_1ab124ab1623970a1c440f3e26ce4a42
#
_entry.id   1ab124ab1623970a1c440f3e26ce4a42
#
_cell.length_a   1.000
_cell.length_b   1.000
_cell.length_c   1.000
_cell.angle_alpha   90.00
_cell.angle_beta   90.00
_cell.angle_gamma   90.00
#
_symmetry.space_group_name_H-M   'P 1'
#
loop_
_entity.id
_entity.type
_entity.pdbx_description
1 polymer ?
#
loop_
_entity_poly.entity_id
_entity_poly.type
_entity_poly.pdbx_seq_one_letter_code
_entity_poly.pdbx_strand_id
1 'polypeptide(L)'
;MNHADKEPVLKRICVIDGQGGGIGSAIIKKLKDLFGEAVEILALGTNAIATAQMLKAKANRGASGENAIVQTAGKVDIIIGPVGIIVANAMMGEVTPKMAEAVANSP
;
A
#
# COMPACT_ATOMS: atom_id res chain seq x y z
N MET A 1 -17.28 17.01 22.47
CA MET A 1 -16.80 17.06 21.86
C MET A 1 -16.24 17.63 21.54
N ASN A 2 -16.14 17.50 21.26
CA ASN A 2 -15.68 17.84 20.68
C ASN A 2 -15.41 18.04 19.59
N HIS A 3 -14.73 18.76 19.46
CA HIS A 3 -14.84 19.02 18.21
C HIS A 3 -13.90 18.41 17.33
N ALA A 4 -12.65 18.15 17.75
CA ALA A 4 -11.73 17.35 17.01
C ALA A 4 -12.38 16.05 16.60
N ASP A 5 -13.23 15.56 17.44
CA ASP A 5 -13.98 14.35 17.18
C ASP A 5 -14.85 14.46 15.95
N LYS A 6 -15.07 15.67 15.48
CA LYS A 6 -15.96 15.87 14.35
C LYS A 6 -15.24 15.96 13.03
N GLU A 7 -13.91 15.98 13.06
CA GLU A 7 -13.17 15.94 11.83
C GLU A 7 -13.25 14.55 11.21
N PRO A 8 -13.47 14.45 9.90
CA PRO A 8 -13.54 13.14 9.27
C PRO A 8 -12.19 12.44 9.40
N VAL A 9 -12.24 11.15 9.70
CA VAL A 9 -11.07 10.31 9.67
C VAL A 9 -10.87 9.86 8.22
N LEU A 10 -9.70 10.13 7.66
CA LEU A 10 -9.40 9.74 6.30
C LEU A 10 -9.34 8.23 6.18
N LYS A 11 -9.90 7.70 5.09
CA LYS A 11 -9.69 6.30 4.72
C LYS A 11 -8.22 6.11 4.39
N ARG A 12 -7.66 5.02 4.88
CA ARG A 12 -6.30 4.63 4.57
C ARG A 12 -6.31 3.54 3.52
N ILE A 13 -5.73 3.87 2.38
CA ILE A 13 -5.60 2.93 1.28
C ILE A 13 -4.13 2.57 1.17
N CYS A 14 -3.82 1.29 1.31
CA CYS A 14 -2.48 0.78 1.15
C CYS A 14 -2.33 0.22 -0.25
N VAL A 15 -1.36 0.70 -1.00
CA VAL A 15 -1.02 0.17 -2.32
C VAL A 15 0.26 -0.62 -2.17
N ILE A 16 0.19 -1.92 -2.43
CA ILE A 16 1.33 -2.84 -2.32
C ILE A 16 1.76 -3.25 -3.72
N ASP A 17 3.04 -3.14 -4.02
CA ASP A 17 3.59 -3.56 -5.30
C ASP A 17 5.04 -3.98 -5.11
N GLY A 18 5.59 -4.58 -6.14
CA GLY A 18 6.98 -5.03 -6.14
C GLY A 18 7.66 -4.72 -7.45
N GLN A 19 8.81 -5.33 -7.65
CA GLN A 19 9.66 -5.12 -8.82
C GLN A 19 9.88 -3.61 -9.04
N GLY A 20 9.47 -3.05 -10.18
CA GLY A 20 9.66 -1.63 -10.48
C GLY A 20 8.58 -0.70 -9.96
N GLY A 21 7.50 -1.22 -9.37
CA GLY A 21 6.42 -0.40 -8.81
C GLY A 21 5.50 0.24 -9.85
N GLY A 22 5.52 -0.24 -11.10
CA GLY A 22 4.76 0.37 -12.18
C GLY A 22 3.25 0.30 -12.01
N ILE A 23 2.73 -0.86 -11.60
CA ILE A 23 1.30 -1.04 -11.38
C ILE A 23 0.85 -0.22 -10.19
N GLY A 24 1.59 -0.28 -9.08
CA GLY A 24 1.28 0.50 -7.89
C GLY A 24 1.28 2.00 -8.17
N SER A 25 2.26 2.48 -8.94
CA SER A 25 2.33 3.89 -9.31
C SER A 25 1.12 4.32 -10.14
N ALA A 26 0.69 3.50 -11.09
CA ALA A 26 -0.48 3.80 -11.90
C ALA A 26 -1.76 3.86 -11.05
N ILE A 27 -1.88 2.93 -10.10
CA ILE A 27 -3.02 2.91 -9.17
C ILE A 27 -3.04 4.19 -8.33
N ILE A 28 -1.88 4.59 -7.79
CA ILE A 28 -1.79 5.78 -6.94
C ILE A 28 -2.17 7.04 -7.73
N LYS A 29 -1.68 7.18 -8.96
CA LYS A 29 -2.05 8.32 -9.80
C LYS A 29 -3.55 8.39 -9.99
N LYS A 30 -4.19 7.25 -10.24
CA LYS A 30 -5.63 7.21 -10.44
C LYS A 30 -6.39 7.56 -9.16
N LEU A 31 -5.94 7.04 -8.02
CA LEU A 31 -6.56 7.36 -6.74
C LEU A 31 -6.44 8.85 -6.41
N LYS A 32 -5.29 9.44 -6.68
CA LYS A 32 -5.11 10.88 -6.46
C LYS A 32 -6.00 11.71 -7.37
N ASP A 33 -6.17 11.30 -8.62
CA ASP A 33 -7.07 11.99 -9.54
C ASP A 33 -8.52 11.91 -9.09
N LEU A 34 -8.95 10.76 -8.56
CA LEU A 34 -10.34 10.54 -8.17
C LEU A 34 -10.68 11.15 -6.80
N PHE A 35 -9.77 11.05 -5.84
CA PHE A 35 -10.09 11.36 -4.44
C PHE A 35 -9.26 12.50 -3.85
N GLY A 36 -8.16 12.88 -4.48
CA GLY A 36 -7.32 13.97 -3.97
C GLY A 36 -6.89 13.73 -2.54
N GLU A 37 -7.17 14.68 -1.68
CA GLU A 37 -6.81 14.61 -0.27
C GLU A 37 -7.86 13.92 0.61
N ALA A 38 -8.92 13.38 0.01
CA ALA A 38 -9.96 12.70 0.77
C ALA A 38 -9.52 11.33 1.30
N VAL A 39 -8.38 10.80 0.83
CA VAL A 39 -7.83 9.53 1.30
C VAL A 39 -6.35 9.69 1.62
N GLU A 40 -5.86 8.86 2.53
CA GLU A 40 -4.44 8.74 2.80
C GLU A 40 -3.92 7.49 2.08
N ILE A 41 -2.90 7.65 1.26
CA ILE A 41 -2.32 6.55 0.49
C ILE A 41 -0.98 6.18 1.07
N LEU A 42 -0.86 4.91 1.45
CA LEU A 42 0.39 4.32 1.95
C LEU A 42 0.95 3.41 0.86
N ALA A 43 2.18 3.66 0.47
CA ALA A 43 2.86 2.84 -0.53
C ALA A 43 3.77 1.84 0.18
N LEU A 44 3.50 0.56 0.00
CA LEU A 44 4.33 -0.49 0.55
C LEU A 44 4.95 -1.30 -0.58
N GLY A 45 6.25 -1.16 -0.73
CA GLY A 45 6.98 -1.91 -1.74
C GLY A 45 7.62 -3.16 -1.16
N THR A 46 7.70 -4.23 -1.95
CA THR A 46 8.49 -5.39 -1.57
C THR A 46 9.99 -5.07 -1.63
N ASN A 47 10.33 -3.94 -2.27
CA ASN A 47 11.70 -3.43 -2.32
C ASN A 47 11.68 -1.91 -2.36
N ALA A 48 12.85 -1.29 -2.14
CA ALA A 48 12.96 0.16 -2.04
C ALA A 48 12.68 0.88 -3.36
N ILE A 49 12.98 0.25 -4.49
CA ILE A 49 12.75 0.86 -5.81
C ILE A 49 11.26 0.99 -6.06
N ALA A 50 10.49 -0.05 -5.78
CA ALA A 50 9.04 -0.01 -5.94
C ALA A 50 8.42 1.08 -5.06
N THR A 51 8.86 1.16 -3.79
CA THR A 51 8.38 2.18 -2.87
C THR A 51 8.69 3.58 -3.38
N ALA A 52 9.92 3.80 -3.86
CA ALA A 52 10.34 5.10 -4.37
C ALA A 52 9.49 5.54 -5.57
N GLN A 53 9.20 4.62 -6.49
CA GLN A 53 8.35 4.94 -7.64
C GLN A 53 6.92 5.28 -7.22
N MET A 54 6.38 4.56 -6.27
CA MET A 54 5.05 4.85 -5.76
C MET A 54 4.99 6.19 -5.03
N LEU A 55 6.06 6.56 -4.31
CA LEU A 55 6.13 7.88 -3.69
C LEU A 55 6.20 9.00 -4.73
N LYS A 56 6.89 8.78 -5.85
CA LYS A 56 6.89 9.75 -6.96
C LYS A 56 5.49 9.93 -7.55
N ALA A 57 4.65 8.92 -7.47
CA ALA A 57 3.25 9.00 -7.92
C ALA A 57 2.37 9.72 -6.89
N LYS A 58 2.94 10.25 -5.81
CA LYS A 58 2.29 11.09 -4.79
C LYS A 58 1.59 10.34 -3.68
N ALA A 59 2.04 9.13 -3.35
CA ALA A 59 1.61 8.50 -2.11
C ALA A 59 1.98 9.39 -0.92
N ASN A 60 1.19 9.36 0.10
CA ASN A 60 1.40 10.20 1.28
C ASN A 60 2.59 9.73 2.11
N ARG A 61 2.76 8.42 2.24
CA ARG A 61 3.88 7.81 2.97
C ARG A 61 4.25 6.49 2.31
N GLY A 62 5.44 6.02 2.57
CA GLY A 62 5.89 4.74 2.03
C GLY A 62 6.85 4.03 2.95
N ALA A 63 6.91 2.73 2.83
CA ALA A 63 7.87 1.87 3.50
C ALA A 63 8.10 0.62 2.65
N SER A 64 9.18 -0.09 2.93
CA SER A 64 9.59 -1.22 2.11
C SER A 64 9.84 -2.46 2.95
N GLY A 65 9.62 -3.61 2.34
CA GLY A 65 10.04 -4.89 2.87
C GLY A 65 9.00 -5.62 3.69
N GLU A 66 9.37 -6.83 4.07
CA GLU A 66 8.47 -7.76 4.76
C GLU A 66 7.90 -7.19 6.05
N ASN A 67 8.74 -6.62 6.89
CA ASN A 67 8.28 -6.11 8.17
C ASN A 67 7.24 -4.99 8.01
N ALA A 68 7.50 -4.08 7.08
CA ALA A 68 6.56 -2.98 6.83
C ALA A 68 5.20 -3.50 6.39
N ILE A 69 5.18 -4.47 5.48
CA ILE A 69 3.94 -5.07 4.99
C ILE A 69 3.21 -5.82 6.11
N VAL A 70 3.93 -6.65 6.84
CA VAL A 70 3.33 -7.43 7.93
C VAL A 70 2.73 -6.53 9.01
N GLN A 71 3.44 -5.45 9.37
CA GLN A 71 2.98 -4.55 10.42
C GLN A 71 1.82 -3.66 9.99
N THR A 72 1.73 -3.36 8.70
CA THR A 72 0.77 -2.36 8.21
C THR A 72 -0.51 -2.96 7.64
N ALA A 73 -0.43 -4.14 7.04
CA ALA A 73 -1.55 -4.72 6.29
C ALA A 73 -2.85 -4.83 7.10
N GLY A 74 -2.78 -5.05 8.41
CA GLY A 74 -3.95 -5.16 9.26
C GLY A 74 -4.49 -3.83 9.79
N LYS A 75 -3.84 -2.71 9.44
CA LYS A 75 -4.14 -1.40 10.03
C LYS A 75 -4.68 -0.39 9.02
N VAL A 76 -5.02 -0.84 7.85
CA VAL A 76 -5.54 0.02 6.78
C VAL A 76 -6.95 -0.41 6.41
N ASP A 77 -7.69 0.47 5.77
CA ASP A 77 -9.06 0.19 5.37
C ASP A 77 -9.15 -0.65 4.10
N ILE A 78 -8.25 -0.40 3.17
CA ILE A 78 -8.25 -1.05 1.86
C ILE A 78 -6.82 -1.37 1.45
N ILE A 79 -6.62 -2.55 0.87
CA ILE A 79 -5.36 -2.93 0.23
C ILE A 79 -5.62 -3.12 -1.25
N ILE A 80 -4.81 -2.49 -2.09
CA ILE A 80 -4.89 -2.59 -3.54
C ILE A 80 -3.52 -2.96 -4.07
N GLY A 81 -3.49 -3.86 -5.04
CA GLY A 81 -2.24 -4.21 -5.68
C GLY A 81 -2.42 -5.32 -6.70
N PRO A 82 -1.35 -5.72 -7.41
CA PRO A 82 -1.43 -6.85 -8.32
C PRO A 82 -1.72 -8.13 -7.55
N VAL A 83 -2.38 -9.09 -8.20
CA VAL A 83 -2.77 -10.34 -7.55
C VAL A 83 -1.56 -11.08 -6.96
N GLY A 84 -0.37 -10.89 -7.54
CA GLY A 84 0.86 -11.53 -7.04
C GLY A 84 1.19 -11.23 -5.59
N ILE A 85 0.65 -10.15 -5.00
CA ILE A 85 0.96 -9.81 -3.61
C ILE A 85 0.39 -10.81 -2.59
N ILE A 86 -0.54 -11.67 -3.00
CA ILE A 86 -1.07 -12.73 -2.13
C ILE A 86 -0.53 -14.11 -2.52
N VAL A 87 0.43 -14.17 -3.42
CA VAL A 87 1.04 -15.43 -3.87
C VAL A 87 2.46 -15.50 -3.34
N ALA A 88 2.69 -16.40 -2.40
CA ALA A 88 4.03 -16.59 -1.83
C ALA A 88 5.05 -16.87 -2.93
N ASN A 89 6.20 -16.20 -2.84
CA ASN A 89 7.32 -16.30 -3.76
C ASN A 89 7.06 -15.74 -5.16
N ALA A 90 5.94 -15.02 -5.36
CA ALA A 90 5.70 -14.31 -6.61
C ALA A 90 6.74 -13.21 -6.81
N MET A 91 6.80 -12.64 -8.02
CA MET A 91 7.72 -11.56 -8.37
C MET A 91 9.18 -11.98 -8.15
N MET A 92 9.54 -13.17 -8.63
CA MET A 92 10.90 -13.72 -8.50
C MET A 92 11.33 -13.83 -7.03
N GLY A 93 10.39 -14.14 -6.16
CA GLY A 93 10.67 -14.34 -4.74
C GLY A 93 10.55 -13.10 -3.88
N GLU A 94 10.25 -11.93 -4.45
CA GLU A 94 10.09 -10.71 -3.67
C GLU A 94 8.94 -10.78 -2.67
N VAL A 95 7.84 -11.47 -3.05
CA VAL A 95 6.71 -11.64 -2.15
C VAL A 95 6.98 -12.85 -1.27
N THR A 96 7.38 -12.61 -0.04
CA THR A 96 7.65 -13.70 0.90
C THR A 96 6.35 -14.33 1.38
N PRO A 97 6.40 -15.58 1.89
CA PRO A 97 5.20 -16.20 2.47
C PRO A 97 4.55 -15.36 3.56
N LYS A 98 5.33 -14.68 4.39
CA LYS A 98 4.78 -13.81 5.45
C LYS A 98 4.07 -12.60 4.87
N MET A 99 4.59 -12.01 3.80
CA MET A 99 3.93 -10.90 3.11
C MET A 99 2.58 -11.34 2.55
N ALA A 100 2.57 -12.46 1.82
CA ALA A 100 1.34 -12.98 1.22
C ALA A 100 0.29 -13.30 2.27
N GLU A 101 0.71 -13.92 3.37
CA GLU A 101 -0.20 -14.25 4.48
C GLU A 101 -0.78 -12.97 5.10
N ALA A 102 0.06 -11.99 5.38
CA ALA A 102 -0.38 -10.74 6.00
C ALA A 102 -1.41 -10.03 5.13
N VAL A 103 -1.20 -9.98 3.82
CA VAL A 103 -2.13 -9.34 2.90
C VAL A 103 -3.43 -10.13 2.82
N ALA A 104 -3.35 -11.45 2.70
CA ALA A 104 -4.54 -12.31 2.59
C ALA A 104 -5.39 -12.28 3.85
N ASN A 105 -4.79 -12.04 5.01
CA ASN A 105 -5.51 -11.98 6.29
C ASN A 105 -5.96 -10.57 6.66
N SER A 106 -5.74 -9.60 5.79
CA SER A 106 -6.19 -8.23 6.03
C SER A 106 -7.73 -8.17 6.05
N PRO A 107 -8.29 -7.32 6.91
CA PRO A 107 -9.74 -7.14 7.00
C PRO A 107 -10.39 -6.71 5.69
#